data_7b98eac7f0bbb5a0c23235f539d5a847
#
_entry.id   7b98eac7f0bbb5a0c23235f539d5a847
#
_cell.length_a   1.000
_cell.length_b   1.000
_cell.length_c   1.000
_cell.angle_alpha   90.00
_cell.angle_beta   90.00
_cell.angle_gamma   90.00
#
_symmetry.space_group_name_H-M   'P 1'
#
loop_
_entity.id
_entity.type
_entity.pdbx_description
1 polymer ?
#
loop_
_entity_poly.entity_id
_entity_poly.type
_entity_poly.pdbx_seq_one_letter_code
_entity_poly.pdbx_strand_id
1 'polypeptide(L)'
;HTKGMDVIIDICLSETSKNPIEIIRKMMEQPFCHMHGPEHHVMVGSALLAAYKNAGGEIDLPEALLEMMNRGKAVPGGVCGFWGACGAGISTGMFISIISGATPLKNEPWGLANKMTSKALDAIGSIGGPRCCKRDSYMAIISAIDYVAENFNIQMEKPVIKCIHSGKNNQCIKERCPFHE
;
A
#
# COMPACT_ATOMS: atom_id res chain seq x y z
N HIS A 1 19.08 1.39 -2.52
CA HIS A 1 17.78 2.09 -2.37
C HIS A 1 17.24 2.62 -3.69
N THR A 2 18.08 3.27 -4.50
CA THR A 2 17.68 3.90 -5.77
C THR A 2 17.19 2.87 -6.80
N LYS A 3 17.86 1.73 -6.90
CA LYS A 3 17.51 0.66 -7.86
C LYS A 3 16.13 0.07 -7.65
N GLY A 4 15.71 -0.11 -6.39
CA GLY A 4 14.38 -0.62 -6.07
C GLY A 4 13.28 0.36 -6.46
N MET A 5 13.52 1.66 -6.27
CA MET A 5 12.56 2.71 -6.62
C MET A 5 12.33 2.78 -8.13
N ASP A 6 13.38 2.67 -8.92
CA ASP A 6 13.27 2.65 -10.39
C ASP A 6 12.45 1.46 -10.86
N VAL A 7 12.65 0.29 -10.26
CA VAL A 7 11.89 -0.92 -10.60
C VAL A 7 10.40 -0.75 -10.25
N ILE A 8 10.08 -0.16 -9.11
CA ILE A 8 8.70 0.13 -8.71
C ILE A 8 8.01 1.02 -9.75
N ILE A 9 8.69 2.10 -10.14
CA ILE A 9 8.15 3.04 -11.14
C ILE A 9 7.94 2.34 -12.48
N ASP A 10 8.91 1.56 -12.95
CA ASP A 10 8.82 0.85 -14.23
C ASP A 10 7.65 -0.14 -14.23
N ILE A 11 7.47 -0.90 -13.16
CA ILE A 11 6.33 -1.81 -13.03
C ILE A 11 5.02 -1.05 -13.11
N CYS A 12 4.89 0.04 -12.35
CA CYS A 12 3.66 0.83 -12.32
C CYS A 12 3.33 1.47 -13.67
N LEU A 13 4.34 1.98 -14.38
CA LEU A 13 4.13 2.64 -15.67
C LEU A 13 3.79 1.67 -16.79
N SER A 14 4.26 0.43 -16.71
CA SER A 14 3.99 -0.59 -17.73
C SER A 14 2.71 -1.38 -17.46
N GLU A 15 2.13 -1.27 -16.28
CA GLU A 15 1.01 -2.09 -15.84
C GLU A 15 -0.33 -1.54 -16.35
N THR A 16 -1.22 -2.45 -16.79
CA THR A 16 -2.57 -2.11 -17.22
C THR A 16 -3.64 -2.65 -16.28
N SER A 17 -3.25 -3.45 -15.29
CA SER A 17 -4.16 -4.08 -14.32
C SER A 17 -4.84 -3.05 -13.43
N LYS A 18 -6.11 -3.29 -13.12
CA LYS A 18 -6.90 -2.55 -12.13
C LYS A 18 -6.80 -3.20 -10.74
N ASN A 19 -5.98 -4.24 -10.62
CA ASN A 19 -5.82 -5.02 -9.39
C ASN A 19 -4.51 -4.64 -8.70
N PRO A 20 -4.57 -3.83 -7.63
CA PRO A 20 -3.35 -3.40 -6.94
C PRO A 20 -2.59 -4.54 -6.26
N ILE A 21 -3.26 -5.65 -5.92
CA ILE A 21 -2.61 -6.82 -5.35
C ILE A 21 -1.72 -7.51 -6.40
N GLU A 22 -2.21 -7.64 -7.63
CA GLU A 22 -1.42 -8.18 -8.74
C GLU A 22 -0.17 -7.33 -8.99
N ILE A 23 -0.33 -6.01 -8.96
CA ILE A 23 0.77 -5.07 -9.18
C ILE A 23 1.81 -5.17 -8.06
N ILE A 24 1.39 -5.14 -6.80
CA ILE A 24 2.34 -5.22 -5.67
C ILE A 24 3.05 -6.59 -5.62
N ARG A 25 2.39 -7.66 -6.03
CA ARG A 25 3.02 -8.97 -6.09
C ARG A 25 4.19 -9.01 -7.06
N LYS A 26 4.10 -8.32 -8.19
CA LYS A 26 5.22 -8.18 -9.13
C LYS A 26 6.41 -7.47 -8.48
N MET A 27 6.15 -6.47 -7.65
CA MET A 27 7.21 -5.79 -6.88
C MET A 27 7.81 -6.72 -5.82
N MET A 28 6.97 -7.50 -5.13
CA MET A 28 7.40 -8.43 -4.08
C MET A 28 8.32 -9.55 -4.60
N GLU A 29 8.19 -9.90 -5.89
CA GLU A 29 9.02 -10.90 -6.54
C GLU A 29 10.41 -10.38 -6.92
N GLN A 30 10.63 -9.07 -6.85
CA GLN A 30 11.88 -8.47 -7.26
C GLN A 30 12.97 -8.60 -6.20
N PRO A 31 14.26 -8.66 -6.61
CA PRO A 31 15.37 -8.85 -5.67
C PRO A 31 15.51 -7.78 -4.60
N PHE A 32 15.02 -6.55 -4.84
CA PHE A 32 15.09 -5.47 -3.86
C PHE A 32 14.16 -5.68 -2.67
N CYS A 33 13.10 -6.49 -2.84
CA CYS A 33 12.05 -6.65 -1.84
C CYS A 33 12.41 -7.74 -0.83
N HIS A 34 12.45 -7.37 0.43
CA HIS A 34 12.70 -8.29 1.53
C HIS A 34 11.37 -8.89 2.04
N MET A 35 11.43 -9.96 2.83
CA MET A 35 10.22 -10.51 3.48
C MET A 35 9.60 -9.44 4.39
N HIS A 36 10.42 -8.73 5.14
CA HIS A 36 10.04 -7.58 5.96
C HIS A 36 10.99 -6.43 5.64
N GLY A 37 10.46 -5.27 5.27
CA GLY A 37 11.30 -4.13 4.93
C GLY A 37 10.53 -2.86 4.63
N PRO A 38 11.15 -1.68 4.83
CA PRO A 38 10.50 -0.38 4.65
C PRO A 38 10.16 -0.04 3.19
N GLU A 39 10.67 -0.79 2.22
CA GLU A 39 10.29 -0.63 0.81
C GLU A 39 8.78 -0.80 0.60
N HIS A 40 8.11 -1.58 1.47
CA HIS A 40 6.67 -1.76 1.41
C HIS A 40 5.91 -0.44 1.62
N HIS A 41 6.51 0.53 2.31
CA HIS A 41 5.90 1.85 2.53
C HIS A 41 5.73 2.65 1.23
N VAL A 42 6.59 2.40 0.25
CA VAL A 42 6.48 2.98 -1.10
C VAL A 42 5.63 2.08 -1.99
N MET A 43 5.82 0.77 -1.90
CA MET A 43 5.17 -0.22 -2.77
C MET A 43 3.64 -0.16 -2.68
N VAL A 44 3.09 -0.06 -1.48
CA VAL A 44 1.63 -0.03 -1.26
C VAL A 44 0.97 1.13 -2.00
N GLY A 45 1.41 2.34 -1.73
CA GLY A 45 0.84 3.54 -2.37
C GLY A 45 1.07 3.57 -3.87
N SER A 46 2.23 3.08 -4.34
CA SER A 46 2.56 3.04 -5.77
C SER A 46 1.66 2.06 -6.52
N ALA A 47 1.43 0.87 -5.98
CA ALA A 47 0.52 -0.10 -6.57
C ALA A 47 -0.91 0.44 -6.64
N LEU A 48 -1.35 1.14 -5.60
CA LEU A 48 -2.66 1.78 -5.55
C LEU A 48 -2.79 2.90 -6.59
N LEU A 49 -1.77 3.74 -6.74
CA LEU A 49 -1.77 4.80 -7.75
C LEU A 49 -1.90 4.23 -9.16
N ALA A 50 -1.14 3.19 -9.49
CA ALA A 50 -1.19 2.55 -10.79
C ALA A 50 -2.57 1.92 -11.06
N ALA A 51 -3.10 1.16 -10.13
CA ALA A 51 -4.42 0.53 -10.27
C ALA A 51 -5.54 1.56 -10.35
N TYR A 52 -5.45 2.64 -9.56
CA TYR A 52 -6.40 3.75 -9.57
C TYR A 52 -6.44 4.41 -10.96
N LYS A 53 -5.28 4.71 -11.52
CA LYS A 53 -5.16 5.26 -12.87
C LYS A 53 -5.78 4.32 -13.91
N ASN A 54 -5.45 3.04 -13.84
CA ASN A 54 -5.95 2.04 -14.78
C ASN A 54 -7.47 1.84 -14.66
N ALA A 55 -8.04 2.05 -13.47
CA ALA A 55 -9.47 1.94 -13.22
C ALA A 55 -10.26 3.20 -13.63
N GLY A 56 -9.61 4.22 -14.17
CA GLY A 56 -10.25 5.43 -14.65
C GLY A 56 -9.95 6.69 -13.84
N GLY A 57 -9.12 6.61 -12.83
CA GLY A 57 -8.71 7.77 -12.03
C GLY A 57 -7.92 8.78 -12.85
N GLU A 58 -8.16 10.05 -12.62
CA GLU A 58 -7.50 11.14 -13.34
C GLU A 58 -6.31 11.65 -12.53
N ILE A 59 -5.12 11.14 -12.82
CA ILE A 59 -3.86 11.57 -12.22
C ILE A 59 -2.74 11.55 -13.26
N ASP A 60 -1.72 12.40 -13.02
CA ASP A 60 -0.44 12.27 -13.69
C ASP A 60 0.35 11.18 -12.98
N LEU A 61 0.33 9.98 -13.51
CA LEU A 61 0.92 8.81 -12.83
C LEU A 61 2.41 8.95 -12.61
N PRO A 62 3.25 9.37 -13.60
CA PRO A 62 4.67 9.54 -13.35
C PRO A 62 4.97 10.52 -12.20
N GLU A 63 4.29 11.66 -12.16
CA GLU A 63 4.47 12.66 -11.10
C GLU A 63 3.99 12.13 -9.75
N ALA A 64 2.84 11.46 -9.72
CA ALA A 64 2.28 10.87 -8.51
C ALA A 64 3.20 9.80 -7.91
N LEU A 65 3.83 8.99 -8.75
CA LEU A 65 4.78 7.96 -8.33
C LEU A 65 6.05 8.56 -7.71
N LEU A 66 6.56 9.64 -8.29
CA LEU A 66 7.72 10.35 -7.72
C LEU A 66 7.38 10.93 -6.34
N GLU A 67 6.22 11.51 -6.22
CA GLU A 67 5.73 12.05 -4.93
C GLU A 67 5.55 10.94 -3.90
N MET A 68 4.95 9.82 -4.29
CA MET A 68 4.78 8.66 -3.42
C MET A 68 6.12 8.13 -2.92
N MET A 69 7.10 8.07 -3.80
CA MET A 69 8.45 7.64 -3.47
C MET A 69 9.08 8.56 -2.42
N ASN A 70 9.00 9.87 -2.64
CA ASN A 70 9.55 10.85 -1.71
C ASN A 70 8.93 10.76 -0.32
N ARG A 71 7.61 10.58 -0.24
CA ARG A 71 6.91 10.45 1.03
C ARG A 71 7.16 9.11 1.70
N GLY A 72 7.02 8.03 0.95
CA GLY A 72 7.11 6.66 1.49
C GLY A 72 8.50 6.32 2.02
N LYS A 73 9.55 6.76 1.34
CA LYS A 73 10.93 6.50 1.80
C LYS A 73 11.29 7.26 3.07
N ALA A 74 10.54 8.29 3.42
CA ALA A 74 10.75 9.05 4.65
C ALA A 74 10.22 8.31 5.90
N VAL A 75 9.40 7.27 5.71
CA VAL A 75 8.87 6.47 6.82
C VAL A 75 9.86 5.36 7.16
N PRO A 76 10.49 5.41 8.35
CA PRO A 76 11.52 4.44 8.70
C PRO A 76 10.94 3.05 9.00
N GLY A 77 11.82 2.05 9.02
CA GLY A 77 11.44 0.71 9.44
C GLY A 77 11.12 0.65 10.94
N GLY A 78 10.28 -0.30 11.34
CA GLY A 78 9.91 -0.52 12.74
C GLY A 78 8.83 0.39 13.30
N VAL A 79 8.33 1.35 12.52
CA VAL A 79 7.26 2.27 12.98
C VAL A 79 5.98 1.54 13.35
N CYS A 80 5.75 0.35 12.80
CA CYS A 80 4.58 -0.47 13.13
C CYS A 80 4.47 -0.72 14.64
N GLY A 81 5.59 -1.04 15.28
CA GLY A 81 5.63 -1.27 16.73
C GLY A 81 6.00 -0.02 17.52
N PHE A 82 7.00 0.72 17.06
CA PHE A 82 7.52 1.86 17.84
C PHE A 82 6.63 3.11 17.80
N TRP A 83 5.94 3.35 16.68
CA TRP A 83 5.04 4.49 16.54
C TRP A 83 3.56 4.10 16.66
N GLY A 84 3.26 2.78 16.69
CA GLY A 84 1.88 2.33 16.63
C GLY A 84 1.21 2.67 15.31
N ALA A 85 1.97 2.75 14.23
CA ALA A 85 1.49 3.15 12.91
C ALA A 85 2.26 2.38 11.83
N CYS A 86 1.69 1.27 11.37
CA CYS A 86 2.28 0.47 10.30
C CYS A 86 2.45 1.32 9.04
N GLY A 87 3.67 1.29 8.48
CA GLY A 87 3.99 2.07 7.27
C GLY A 87 3.13 1.70 6.05
N ALA A 88 2.65 0.47 5.96
CA ALA A 88 1.70 0.09 4.91
C ALA A 88 0.38 0.86 5.04
N GLY A 89 -0.12 1.02 6.26
CA GLY A 89 -1.30 1.84 6.53
C GLY A 89 -1.07 3.31 6.22
N ILE A 90 0.07 3.85 6.66
CA ILE A 90 0.47 5.24 6.36
C ILE A 90 0.52 5.46 4.84
N SER A 91 1.03 4.49 4.10
CA SER A 91 1.15 4.54 2.64
C SER A 91 -0.22 4.72 1.96
N THR A 92 -1.28 4.12 2.47
CA THR A 92 -2.64 4.33 1.94
C THR A 92 -3.13 5.75 2.15
N GLY A 93 -2.81 6.35 3.28
CA GLY A 93 -3.10 7.76 3.55
C GLY A 93 -2.35 8.68 2.61
N MET A 94 -1.09 8.39 2.33
CA MET A 94 -0.29 9.12 1.34
C MET A 94 -0.92 9.02 -0.05
N PHE A 95 -1.37 7.83 -0.45
CA PHE A 95 -2.07 7.62 -1.71
C PHE A 95 -3.30 8.52 -1.82
N ILE A 96 -4.17 8.52 -0.82
CA ILE A 96 -5.36 9.39 -0.81
C ILE A 96 -4.95 10.88 -0.83
N SER A 97 -3.93 11.25 -0.08
CA SER A 97 -3.40 12.61 -0.07
C SER A 97 -3.00 13.06 -1.48
N ILE A 98 -2.31 12.20 -2.22
CA ILE A 98 -1.81 12.51 -3.56
C ILE A 98 -2.99 12.67 -4.54
N ILE A 99 -3.93 11.72 -4.56
CA ILE A 99 -5.04 11.77 -5.53
C ILE A 99 -6.04 12.88 -5.24
N SER A 100 -6.15 13.32 -3.99
CA SER A 100 -7.10 14.37 -3.57
C SER A 100 -6.47 15.76 -3.47
N GLY A 101 -5.15 15.86 -3.60
CA GLY A 101 -4.43 17.12 -3.45
C GLY A 101 -4.40 17.65 -2.03
N ALA A 102 -4.37 16.76 -1.04
CA ALA A 102 -4.36 17.15 0.37
C ALA A 102 -3.07 17.86 0.75
N THR A 103 -3.21 18.88 1.59
CA THR A 103 -2.11 19.58 2.25
C THR A 103 -2.52 19.83 3.70
N PRO A 104 -1.58 20.24 4.58
CA PRO A 104 -1.94 20.56 5.96
C PRO A 104 -3.01 21.67 6.11
N LEU A 105 -3.27 22.43 5.05
CA LEU A 105 -4.22 23.56 5.07
C LEU A 105 -5.57 23.23 4.43
N LYS A 106 -5.74 22.05 3.85
CA LYS A 106 -6.98 21.64 3.18
C LYS A 106 -7.97 21.02 4.17
N ASN A 107 -9.26 21.29 4.00
CA ASN A 107 -10.31 20.76 4.87
C ASN A 107 -10.66 19.30 4.49
N GLU A 108 -11.42 19.11 3.42
CA GLU A 108 -11.94 17.80 3.04
C GLU A 108 -10.86 16.79 2.64
N PRO A 109 -9.91 17.13 1.76
CA PRO A 109 -8.84 16.18 1.41
C PRO A 109 -7.98 15.77 2.61
N TRP A 110 -7.72 16.68 3.53
CA TRP A 110 -7.03 16.42 4.78
C TRP A 110 -7.75 15.33 5.58
N GLY A 111 -9.06 15.48 5.74
CA GLY A 111 -9.90 14.50 6.44
C GLY A 111 -9.93 13.15 5.77
N LEU A 112 -10.06 13.13 4.44
CA LEU A 112 -10.08 11.89 3.65
C LEU A 112 -8.77 11.10 3.82
N ALA A 113 -7.63 11.76 3.74
CA ALA A 113 -6.33 11.11 3.88
C ALA A 113 -6.15 10.52 5.28
N ASN A 114 -6.50 11.27 6.33
CA ASN A 114 -6.38 10.79 7.71
C ASN A 114 -7.35 9.64 8.01
N LYS A 115 -8.57 9.70 7.52
CA LYS A 115 -9.54 8.60 7.67
C LYS A 115 -9.09 7.34 6.97
N MET A 116 -8.48 7.45 5.79
CA MET A 116 -7.94 6.29 5.08
C MET A 116 -6.88 5.59 5.92
N THR A 117 -5.92 6.33 6.44
CA THR A 117 -4.88 5.78 7.31
C THR A 117 -5.51 5.08 8.52
N SER A 118 -6.48 5.71 9.17
CA SER A 118 -7.19 5.17 10.32
C SER A 118 -7.84 3.81 10.00
N LYS A 119 -8.54 3.71 8.88
CA LYS A 119 -9.19 2.46 8.46
C LYS A 119 -8.19 1.35 8.19
N ALA A 120 -7.11 1.65 7.50
CA ALA A 120 -6.05 0.68 7.23
C ALA A 120 -5.37 0.21 8.52
N LEU A 121 -5.05 1.13 9.42
CA LEU A 121 -4.42 0.81 10.70
C LEU A 121 -5.34 -0.01 11.61
N ASP A 122 -6.63 0.27 11.60
CA ASP A 122 -7.61 -0.51 12.37
C ASP A 122 -7.67 -1.96 11.86
N ALA A 123 -7.72 -2.16 10.56
CA ALA A 123 -7.72 -3.48 9.94
C ALA A 123 -6.43 -4.27 10.28
N ILE A 124 -5.28 -3.61 10.17
CA ILE A 124 -3.97 -4.20 10.48
C ILE A 124 -3.88 -4.56 11.97
N GLY A 125 -4.23 -3.62 12.84
CA GLY A 125 -4.16 -3.78 14.29
C GLY A 125 -5.08 -4.86 14.82
N SER A 126 -6.23 -5.09 14.17
CA SER A 126 -7.21 -6.09 14.59
C SER A 126 -6.68 -7.53 14.45
N ILE A 127 -5.71 -7.77 13.58
CA ILE A 127 -5.06 -9.08 13.45
C ILE A 127 -3.94 -9.24 14.48
N GLY A 128 -3.23 -8.17 14.76
CA GLY A 128 -2.12 -8.17 15.71
C GLY A 128 -0.80 -8.60 15.10
N GLY A 129 0.22 -8.66 15.94
CA GLY A 129 1.58 -9.01 15.54
C GLY A 129 1.93 -10.48 15.74
N PRO A 130 3.19 -10.82 15.51
CA PRO A 130 4.26 -9.93 15.06
C PRO A 130 4.08 -9.41 13.65
N ARG A 131 4.87 -8.42 13.27
CA ARG A 131 4.79 -7.78 11.96
C ARG A 131 4.87 -8.79 10.81
N CYS A 132 4.11 -8.50 9.75
CA CYS A 132 4.29 -9.15 8.47
C CYS A 132 4.02 -8.11 7.38
N CYS A 133 5.08 -7.63 6.72
CA CYS A 133 4.96 -6.59 5.73
C CYS A 133 4.09 -7.00 4.54
N LYS A 134 4.05 -8.30 4.21
CA LYS A 134 3.17 -8.83 3.16
C LYS A 134 1.70 -8.76 3.60
N ARG A 135 1.36 -9.32 4.74
CA ARG A 135 0.00 -9.29 5.31
C ARG A 135 -0.50 -7.87 5.47
N ASP A 136 0.34 -7.02 6.08
CA ASP A 136 -0.03 -5.63 6.35
C ASP A 136 -0.27 -4.86 5.05
N SER A 137 0.55 -5.10 4.02
CA SER A 137 0.35 -4.52 2.69
C SER A 137 -0.96 -4.96 2.06
N TYR A 138 -1.29 -6.25 2.13
CA TYR A 138 -2.56 -6.77 1.61
C TYR A 138 -3.76 -6.19 2.35
N MET A 139 -3.71 -6.13 3.68
CA MET A 139 -4.77 -5.55 4.50
C MET A 139 -4.98 -4.07 4.17
N ALA A 140 -3.90 -3.32 4.06
CA ALA A 140 -3.95 -1.91 3.71
C ALA A 140 -4.56 -1.69 2.33
N ILE A 141 -4.15 -2.47 1.33
CA ILE A 141 -4.65 -2.35 -0.04
C ILE A 141 -6.14 -2.68 -0.11
N ILE A 142 -6.59 -3.76 0.53
CA ILE A 142 -8.02 -4.11 0.57
C ILE A 142 -8.84 -2.95 1.16
N SER A 143 -8.38 -2.37 2.27
CA SER A 143 -9.03 -1.22 2.89
C SER A 143 -9.11 -0.03 1.93
N ALA A 144 -8.04 0.22 1.17
CA ALA A 144 -7.98 1.32 0.21
C ALA A 144 -8.91 1.10 -0.99
N ILE A 145 -9.02 -0.14 -1.49
CA ILE A 145 -9.95 -0.46 -2.58
C ILE A 145 -11.38 -0.07 -2.19
N ASP A 146 -11.82 -0.50 -1.01
CA ASP A 146 -13.16 -0.21 -0.51
C ASP A 146 -13.35 1.30 -0.28
N TYR A 147 -12.36 1.95 0.29
CA TYR A 147 -12.41 3.38 0.60
C TYR A 147 -12.50 4.24 -0.66
N VAL A 148 -11.75 3.89 -1.69
CA VAL A 148 -11.77 4.61 -2.98
C VAL A 148 -13.11 4.42 -3.69
N ALA A 149 -13.68 3.23 -3.65
CA ALA A 149 -15.01 2.97 -4.22
C ALA A 149 -16.07 3.85 -3.54
N GLU A 150 -16.03 3.97 -2.22
CA GLU A 150 -16.99 4.77 -1.46
C GLU A 150 -16.83 6.29 -1.66
N ASN A 151 -15.58 6.79 -1.69
CA ASN A 151 -15.31 8.21 -1.62
C ASN A 151 -14.93 8.86 -2.95
N PHE A 152 -14.47 8.08 -3.93
CA PHE A 152 -14.00 8.59 -5.22
C PHE A 152 -14.74 7.97 -6.40
N ASN A 153 -15.63 7.02 -6.15
CA ASN A 153 -16.44 6.34 -7.17
C ASN A 153 -15.58 5.70 -8.28
N ILE A 154 -14.42 5.18 -7.90
CA ILE A 154 -13.52 4.42 -8.77
C ILE A 154 -13.42 3.00 -8.21
N GLN A 155 -13.72 2.01 -9.04
CA GLN A 155 -13.69 0.61 -8.63
C GLN A 155 -12.44 -0.08 -9.17
N MET A 156 -11.45 -0.29 -8.28
CA MET A 156 -10.34 -1.18 -8.54
C MET A 156 -10.79 -2.64 -8.31
N GLU A 157 -10.08 -3.59 -8.88
CA GLU A 157 -10.37 -5.00 -8.67
C GLU A 157 -9.96 -5.45 -7.27
N LYS A 158 -10.85 -6.19 -6.59
CA LYS A 158 -10.62 -6.73 -5.26
C LYS A 158 -10.55 -8.26 -5.33
N PRO A 159 -9.35 -8.84 -5.39
CA PRO A 159 -9.18 -10.28 -5.52
C PRO A 159 -9.34 -11.00 -4.18
N VAL A 160 -9.55 -12.32 -4.24
CA VAL A 160 -9.31 -13.21 -3.11
C VAL A 160 -7.81 -13.43 -3.02
N ILE A 161 -7.21 -13.16 -1.86
CA ILE A 161 -5.76 -13.21 -1.68
C ILE A 161 -5.39 -14.50 -0.94
N LYS A 162 -4.41 -15.22 -1.51
CA LYS A 162 -3.76 -16.36 -0.88
C LYS A 162 -2.28 -16.06 -0.73
N CYS A 163 -1.74 -16.25 0.47
CA CYS A 163 -0.35 -15.95 0.75
C CYS A 163 0.57 -17.00 0.14
N ILE A 164 1.63 -16.52 -0.53
CA ILE A 164 2.68 -17.37 -1.10
C ILE A 164 4.02 -17.19 -0.35
N HIS A 165 4.01 -16.49 0.78
CA HIS A 165 5.22 -16.08 1.50
C HIS A 165 5.46 -16.83 2.81
N SER A 166 4.51 -17.65 3.28
CA SER A 166 4.57 -18.26 4.62
C SER A 166 5.82 -19.12 4.83
N GLY A 167 6.27 -19.82 3.79
CA GLY A 167 7.47 -20.65 3.86
C GLY A 167 8.78 -19.88 4.06
N LYS A 168 8.78 -18.58 3.76
CA LYS A 168 9.96 -17.70 3.93
C LYS A 168 9.87 -16.82 5.17
N ASN A 169 8.76 -16.91 5.90
CA ASN A 169 8.51 -16.05 7.06
C ASN A 169 8.57 -16.85 8.36
N ASN A 170 9.68 -16.72 9.07
CA ASN A 170 9.86 -17.38 10.38
C ASN A 170 8.91 -16.85 11.46
N GLN A 171 8.24 -15.73 11.22
CA GLN A 171 7.30 -15.07 12.13
C GLN A 171 5.84 -15.23 11.69
N CYS A 172 5.56 -16.16 10.74
CA CYS A 172 4.22 -16.37 10.23
C CYS A 172 3.27 -16.82 11.34
N ILE A 173 2.11 -16.17 11.43
CA ILE A 173 1.08 -16.44 12.44
C ILE A 173 0.11 -17.55 12.04
N LYS A 174 0.33 -18.19 10.89
CA LYS A 174 -0.42 -19.34 10.40
C LYS A 174 -1.93 -19.05 10.32
N GLU A 175 -2.75 -19.88 10.99
CA GLU A 175 -4.21 -19.82 10.91
C GLU A 175 -4.82 -18.51 11.38
N ARG A 176 -4.10 -17.70 12.15
CA ARG A 176 -4.57 -16.37 12.55
C ARG A 176 -4.51 -15.34 11.42
N CYS A 177 -3.77 -15.64 10.35
CA CYS A 177 -3.66 -14.75 9.18
C CYS A 177 -4.81 -15.03 8.20
N PRO A 178 -5.57 -14.00 7.77
CA PRO A 178 -6.68 -14.21 6.84
C PRO A 178 -6.24 -14.68 5.44
N PHE A 179 -4.95 -14.60 5.12
CA PHE A 179 -4.41 -14.98 3.82
C PHE A 179 -3.67 -16.31 3.83
N HIS A 180 -3.56 -16.96 4.98
CA HIS A 180 -2.88 -18.24 5.12
C HIS A 180 -3.73 -19.38 4.55
N GLU A 181 -3.07 -20.34 3.85
CA GLU A 181 -3.71 -21.57 3.37
C GLU A 181 -3.54 -22.72 4.34
#